data_1a46f7c91369a2b3c8b98c9c008e9bd7
#
_entry.id   1a46f7c91369a2b3c8b98c9c008e9bd7
#
_cell.length_a   1.000
_cell.length_b   1.000
_cell.length_c   1.000
_cell.angle_alpha   90.00
_cell.angle_beta   90.00
_cell.angle_gamma   90.00
#
_symmetry.space_group_name_H-M   'P 1'
#
loop_
_entity.id
_entity.type
_entity.pdbx_description
1 polymer ?
#
loop_
_entity_poly.entity_id
_entity_poly.type
_entity_poly.pdbx_seq_one_letter_code
_entity_poly.pdbx_strand_id
1 'polypeptide(L)'
;MSEFKLTTVEEFEAATERLLETGAKVGADAWQFRVKNQTPHCKFGEQGICCRICAMGPCRITPKAPRGVCGCDAHGIVGRNFLKFTAGGAATHSDHGREICHTLYCAKEGGNYQVKDPEKLLRIAKEWGVETEGKDIYDLAHEMAELGLMEYGKPFGYQRFLDRMPAGQKEKLIENEIAPRAIDREVASSLHMTHMGCSSLPEALVKQSLRCGLADGWGGSMMGTEFSDVLFGTPKPIDTEANLGVMVEENVNIVVHGHDPSLSEMICEYADSKEMIDYAKS
;
A
#
# COMPACT_ATOMS: atom_id res chain seq x y z
N MET A 1 -19.57 19.45 24.22
CA MET A 1 -18.52 19.15 23.24
C MET A 1 -17.21 19.27 24.01
N SER A 2 -16.53 18.14 24.32
CA SER A 2 -15.19 18.17 24.91
C SER A 2 -14.24 18.78 23.89
N GLU A 3 -13.49 19.82 24.29
CA GLU A 3 -12.41 20.34 23.45
C GLU A 3 -11.42 19.19 23.17
N PHE A 4 -11.26 18.87 21.88
CA PHE A 4 -10.26 17.91 21.44
C PHE A 4 -8.88 18.57 21.62
N LYS A 5 -8.17 18.15 22.66
CA LYS A 5 -6.82 18.64 22.94
C LYS A 5 -5.84 17.81 22.11
N LEU A 6 -5.17 18.43 21.15
CA LEU A 6 -4.09 17.80 20.41
C LEU A 6 -2.93 17.45 21.36
N THR A 7 -2.44 16.22 21.26
CA THR A 7 -1.24 15.77 21.95
C THR A 7 -0.02 16.57 21.45
N THR A 8 0.80 17.06 22.33
CA THR A 8 2.05 17.73 21.96
C THR A 8 3.11 16.70 21.52
N VAL A 9 4.14 17.14 20.79
CA VAL A 9 5.25 16.27 20.38
C VAL A 9 5.96 15.67 21.60
N GLU A 10 6.18 16.49 22.65
CA GLU A 10 6.82 16.05 23.89
C GLU A 10 5.99 14.98 24.63
N GLU A 11 4.67 15.14 24.67
CA GLU A 11 3.77 14.14 25.27
C GLU A 11 3.81 12.82 24.51
N PHE A 12 3.86 12.88 23.16
CA PHE A 12 3.98 11.70 22.30
C PHE A 12 5.33 11.00 22.48
N GLU A 13 6.43 11.74 22.53
CA GLU A 13 7.77 11.20 22.77
C GLU A 13 7.86 10.51 24.14
N ALA A 14 7.34 11.14 25.19
CA ALA A 14 7.32 10.56 26.53
C ALA A 14 6.47 9.29 26.64
N ALA A 15 5.35 9.21 25.88
CA ALA A 15 4.54 7.99 25.80
C ALA A 15 5.30 6.86 25.08
N THR A 16 5.99 7.19 23.99
CA THR A 16 6.81 6.24 23.24
C THR A 16 7.96 5.69 24.09
N GLU A 17 8.67 6.53 24.84
CA GLU A 17 9.74 6.11 25.75
C GLU A 17 9.23 5.12 26.79
N ARG A 18 8.10 5.41 27.44
CA ARG A 18 7.48 4.49 28.42
C ARG A 18 7.12 3.13 27.83
N LEU A 19 6.58 3.12 26.60
CA LEU A 19 6.25 1.88 25.89
C LEU A 19 7.52 1.09 25.53
N LEU A 20 8.58 1.76 25.11
CA LEU A 20 9.88 1.12 24.84
C LEU A 20 10.51 0.53 26.11
N GLU A 21 10.45 1.25 27.24
CA GLU A 21 10.91 0.73 28.52
C GLU A 21 10.13 -0.53 28.94
N THR A 22 8.81 -0.52 28.77
CA THR A 22 7.95 -1.67 29.05
C THR A 22 8.28 -2.82 28.10
N GLY A 23 8.41 -2.55 26.80
CA GLY A 23 8.81 -3.55 25.81
C GLY A 23 10.16 -4.19 26.15
N ALA A 24 11.14 -3.39 26.57
CA ALA A 24 12.45 -3.91 26.98
C ALA A 24 12.36 -4.85 28.20
N LYS A 25 11.50 -4.53 29.19
CA LYS A 25 11.30 -5.38 30.39
C LYS A 25 10.71 -6.75 30.06
N VAL A 26 9.85 -6.82 29.05
CA VAL A 26 9.22 -8.07 28.60
C VAL A 26 10.00 -8.77 27.47
N GLY A 27 11.15 -8.24 27.07
CA GLY A 27 12.00 -8.82 26.03
C GLY A 27 11.46 -8.63 24.61
N ALA A 28 10.62 -7.61 24.35
CA ALA A 28 10.12 -7.32 23.02
C ALA A 28 11.25 -6.86 22.08
N ASP A 29 11.32 -7.45 20.89
CA ASP A 29 12.27 -7.07 19.84
C ASP A 29 11.68 -5.97 18.94
N ALA A 30 11.61 -4.73 19.48
CA ALA A 30 11.11 -3.58 18.73
C ALA A 30 12.14 -3.06 17.71
N TRP A 31 11.66 -2.46 16.60
CA TRP A 31 12.53 -1.93 15.56
C TRP A 31 13.48 -0.83 16.08
N GLN A 32 13.05 -0.04 17.05
CA GLN A 32 13.87 1.00 17.69
C GLN A 32 15.15 0.41 18.32
N PHE A 33 15.04 -0.75 18.96
CA PHE A 33 16.20 -1.43 19.53
C PHE A 33 17.13 -1.96 18.41
N ARG A 34 16.56 -2.51 17.34
CA ARG A 34 17.34 -2.98 16.19
C ARG A 34 18.06 -1.84 15.47
N VAL A 35 17.41 -0.68 15.27
CA VAL A 35 18.06 0.52 14.72
C VAL A 35 19.24 0.96 15.55
N LYS A 36 19.07 1.01 16.90
CA LYS A 36 20.16 1.37 17.83
C LYS A 36 21.34 0.40 17.70
N ASN A 37 21.07 -0.88 17.51
CA ASN A 37 22.13 -1.90 17.35
C ASN A 37 22.86 -1.79 16.00
N GLN A 38 22.32 -1.07 15.00
CA GLN A 38 22.99 -0.79 13.74
C GLN A 38 23.93 0.44 13.80
N THR A 39 24.05 1.07 14.96
CA THR A 39 24.93 2.24 15.13
C THR A 39 26.41 1.81 15.27
N PRO A 40 27.40 2.50 14.62
CA PRO A 40 27.21 3.68 13.77
C PRO A 40 26.71 3.32 12.36
N HIS A 41 25.74 4.08 11.85
CA HIS A 41 25.21 3.89 10.52
C HIS A 41 26.21 4.28 9.42
N CYS A 42 26.03 3.71 8.22
CA CYS A 42 26.83 4.07 7.07
C CYS A 42 26.50 5.49 6.59
N LYS A 43 27.42 6.43 6.74
CA LYS A 43 27.23 7.84 6.35
C LYS A 43 26.90 8.03 4.87
N PHE A 44 27.35 7.16 3.98
CA PHE A 44 27.01 7.23 2.55
C PHE A 44 25.58 6.77 2.28
N GLY A 45 25.12 5.73 3.01
CA GLY A 45 23.74 5.26 2.94
C GLY A 45 22.76 6.31 3.45
N GLU A 46 23.05 6.91 4.60
CA GLU A 46 22.24 7.98 5.19
C GLU A 46 22.06 9.19 4.28
N GLN A 47 23.11 9.57 3.56
CA GLN A 47 23.10 10.70 2.61
C GLN A 47 22.45 10.35 1.26
N GLY A 48 22.10 9.08 1.01
CA GLY A 48 21.53 8.66 -0.26
C GLY A 48 22.48 8.70 -1.46
N ILE A 49 23.78 8.93 -1.25
CA ILE A 49 24.81 9.06 -2.30
C ILE A 49 25.52 7.76 -2.64
N CYS A 50 25.01 6.64 -2.13
CA CYS A 50 25.49 5.29 -2.43
C CYS A 50 24.50 4.60 -3.38
N CYS A 51 24.99 4.08 -4.49
CA CYS A 51 24.20 3.30 -5.44
C CYS A 51 24.64 1.83 -5.42
N ARG A 52 23.67 0.92 -5.23
CA ARG A 52 23.86 -0.54 -5.24
C ARG A 52 22.92 -1.23 -6.22
N ILE A 53 22.45 -0.53 -7.24
CA ILE A 53 21.40 -1.04 -8.15
C ILE A 53 21.94 -2.11 -9.10
N CYS A 54 23.21 -2.05 -9.48
CA CYS A 54 23.81 -3.00 -10.44
C CYS A 54 25.10 -3.63 -9.92
N ALA A 55 25.54 -4.70 -10.58
CA ALA A 55 26.74 -5.45 -10.24
C ALA A 55 28.06 -4.66 -10.48
N MET A 56 28.04 -3.54 -11.20
CA MET A 56 29.22 -2.68 -11.38
C MET A 56 29.52 -1.82 -10.15
N GLY A 57 28.54 -1.65 -9.24
CA GLY A 57 28.70 -0.98 -7.96
C GLY A 57 29.27 -1.91 -6.88
N PRO A 58 29.20 -1.48 -5.61
CA PRO A 58 28.57 -0.25 -5.15
C PRO A 58 29.34 1.01 -5.59
N CYS A 59 28.60 2.03 -6.03
CA CYS A 59 29.17 3.35 -6.34
C CYS A 59 28.90 4.30 -5.17
N ARG A 60 29.92 5.06 -4.78
CA ARG A 60 29.82 6.14 -3.77
C ARG A 60 30.29 7.44 -4.41
N ILE A 61 29.45 8.47 -4.29
CA ILE A 61 29.77 9.76 -4.84
C ILE A 61 30.60 10.56 -3.83
N THR A 62 31.73 11.04 -4.27
CA THR A 62 32.64 11.85 -3.47
C THR A 62 33.23 12.98 -4.37
N PRO A 63 33.85 14.02 -3.82
CA PRO A 63 34.52 15.03 -4.64
C PRO A 63 35.56 14.44 -5.62
N LYS A 64 36.22 13.35 -5.24
CA LYS A 64 37.19 12.65 -6.09
C LYS A 64 36.54 11.79 -7.17
N ALA A 65 35.33 11.27 -6.89
CA ALA A 65 34.55 10.43 -7.79
C ALA A 65 33.10 10.97 -7.89
N PRO A 66 32.89 12.06 -8.66
CA PRO A 66 31.61 12.78 -8.70
C PRO A 66 30.53 12.04 -9.49
N ARG A 67 30.87 10.92 -10.13
CA ARG A 67 29.95 10.07 -10.90
C ARG A 67 30.19 8.60 -10.59
N GLY A 68 29.11 7.84 -10.61
CA GLY A 68 29.18 6.38 -10.56
C GLY A 68 29.76 5.79 -11.86
N VAL A 69 30.01 4.48 -11.86
CA VAL A 69 30.61 3.78 -13.03
C VAL A 69 29.77 3.97 -14.29
N CYS A 70 28.43 4.03 -14.18
CA CYS A 70 27.53 4.28 -15.32
C CYS A 70 27.40 5.76 -15.72
N GLY A 71 28.15 6.67 -15.08
CA GLY A 71 28.09 8.11 -15.34
C GLY A 71 27.05 8.90 -14.53
N CYS A 72 26.23 8.22 -13.71
CA CYS A 72 25.21 8.87 -12.90
C CYS A 72 25.85 9.69 -11.76
N ASP A 73 25.42 10.93 -11.59
CA ASP A 73 25.84 11.82 -10.50
C ASP A 73 25.04 11.61 -9.21
N ALA A 74 25.30 12.40 -8.18
CA ALA A 74 24.62 12.31 -6.90
C ALA A 74 23.11 12.51 -7.02
N HIS A 75 22.64 13.48 -7.79
CA HIS A 75 21.21 13.76 -7.97
C HIS A 75 20.50 12.61 -8.67
N GLY A 76 21.11 12.08 -9.72
CA GLY A 76 20.60 10.90 -10.43
C GLY A 76 20.57 9.67 -9.54
N ILE A 77 21.56 9.46 -8.66
CA ILE A 77 21.57 8.32 -7.72
C ILE A 77 20.44 8.45 -6.69
N VAL A 78 20.25 9.65 -6.11
CA VAL A 78 19.12 9.90 -5.17
C VAL A 78 17.78 9.68 -5.87
N GLY A 79 17.61 10.23 -7.08
CA GLY A 79 16.40 10.02 -7.88
C GLY A 79 16.13 8.54 -8.19
N ARG A 80 17.17 7.75 -8.52
CA ARG A 80 17.05 6.30 -8.73
C ARG A 80 16.66 5.55 -7.47
N ASN A 81 17.29 5.87 -6.34
CA ASN A 81 16.94 5.25 -5.07
C ASN A 81 15.49 5.54 -4.69
N PHE A 82 15.06 6.80 -4.82
CA PHE A 82 13.68 7.21 -4.57
C PHE A 82 12.69 6.46 -5.48
N LEU A 83 12.95 6.43 -6.79
CA LEU A 83 12.12 5.69 -7.75
C LEU A 83 12.07 4.19 -7.43
N LYS A 84 13.19 3.60 -6.98
CA LYS A 84 13.25 2.19 -6.59
C LYS A 84 12.36 1.88 -5.41
N PHE A 85 12.35 2.74 -4.38
CA PHE A 85 11.46 2.59 -3.22
C PHE A 85 10.00 2.74 -3.63
N THR A 86 9.67 3.74 -4.45
CA THR A 86 8.29 3.91 -4.97
C THR A 86 7.83 2.68 -5.75
N ALA A 87 8.68 2.14 -6.62
CA ALA A 87 8.36 0.93 -7.37
C ALA A 87 8.19 -0.31 -6.48
N GLY A 88 8.96 -0.40 -5.39
CA GLY A 88 8.81 -1.46 -4.40
C GLY A 88 7.46 -1.41 -3.69
N GLY A 89 7.05 -0.20 -3.26
CA GLY A 89 5.72 0.02 -2.66
C GLY A 89 4.58 -0.30 -3.64
N ALA A 90 4.67 0.22 -4.87
CA ALA A 90 3.68 -0.06 -5.89
C ALA A 90 3.55 -1.57 -6.23
N ALA A 91 4.68 -2.29 -6.26
CA ALA A 91 4.67 -3.74 -6.45
C ALA A 91 3.92 -4.47 -5.33
N THR A 92 4.06 -4.02 -4.08
CA THR A 92 3.36 -4.60 -2.93
C THR A 92 1.84 -4.49 -3.08
N HIS A 93 1.32 -3.31 -3.41
CA HIS A 93 -0.12 -3.13 -3.63
C HIS A 93 -0.61 -3.79 -4.93
N SER A 94 0.23 -3.88 -5.96
CA SER A 94 -0.09 -4.63 -7.17
C SER A 94 -0.35 -6.10 -6.85
N ASP A 95 0.56 -6.72 -6.11
CA ASP A 95 0.46 -8.12 -5.72
C ASP A 95 -0.76 -8.37 -4.83
N HIS A 96 -0.94 -7.56 -3.78
CA HIS A 96 -2.11 -7.63 -2.90
C HIS A 96 -3.43 -7.51 -3.66
N GLY A 97 -3.59 -6.46 -4.47
CA GLY A 97 -4.83 -6.26 -5.24
C GLY A 97 -5.09 -7.38 -6.25
N ARG A 98 -4.04 -7.97 -6.82
CA ARG A 98 -4.12 -9.15 -7.69
C ARG A 98 -4.66 -10.37 -6.94
N GLU A 99 -4.16 -10.64 -5.73
CA GLU A 99 -4.66 -11.73 -4.88
C GLU A 99 -6.12 -11.54 -4.50
N ILE A 100 -6.55 -10.31 -4.23
CA ILE A 100 -7.97 -10.00 -4.00
C ILE A 100 -8.81 -10.29 -5.26
N CYS A 101 -8.31 -9.93 -6.46
CA CYS A 101 -9.01 -10.30 -7.71
C CYS A 101 -9.11 -11.82 -7.89
N HIS A 102 -8.05 -12.58 -7.59
CA HIS A 102 -8.10 -14.05 -7.62
C HIS A 102 -9.08 -14.61 -6.61
N THR A 103 -9.15 -14.03 -5.41
CA THR A 103 -10.12 -14.42 -4.39
C THR A 103 -11.55 -14.16 -4.84
N LEU A 104 -11.81 -13.00 -5.48
CA LEU A 104 -13.12 -12.68 -6.05
C LEU A 104 -13.50 -13.63 -7.20
N TYR A 105 -12.54 -14.01 -8.02
CA TYR A 105 -12.74 -15.02 -9.06
C TYR A 105 -13.18 -16.38 -8.50
N CYS A 106 -12.70 -16.74 -7.31
CA CYS A 106 -13.09 -17.97 -6.62
C CYS A 106 -14.40 -17.88 -5.82
N ALA A 107 -15.05 -16.70 -5.77
CA ALA A 107 -16.27 -16.52 -5.02
C ALA A 107 -17.43 -17.33 -5.63
N LYS A 108 -18.21 -17.99 -4.76
CA LYS A 108 -19.39 -18.76 -5.16
C LYS A 108 -20.39 -18.88 -4.03
N GLU A 109 -21.67 -19.11 -4.35
CA GLU A 109 -22.72 -19.33 -3.37
C GLU A 109 -22.40 -20.55 -2.47
N GLY A 110 -22.49 -20.35 -1.16
CA GLY A 110 -22.18 -21.38 -0.17
C GLY A 110 -20.70 -21.81 -0.11
N GLY A 111 -19.82 -21.13 -0.84
CA GLY A 111 -18.38 -21.37 -0.80
C GLY A 111 -17.68 -20.64 0.37
N ASN A 112 -16.37 -20.85 0.47
CA ASN A 112 -15.52 -20.15 1.46
C ASN A 112 -15.46 -18.64 1.22
N TYR A 113 -15.52 -18.24 -0.05
CA TYR A 113 -15.58 -16.84 -0.45
C TYR A 113 -16.92 -16.55 -1.09
N GLN A 114 -17.57 -15.48 -0.65
CA GLN A 114 -18.89 -15.08 -1.10
C GLN A 114 -18.92 -13.58 -1.38
N VAL A 115 -19.84 -13.16 -2.25
CA VAL A 115 -20.12 -11.73 -2.46
C VAL A 115 -20.96 -11.23 -1.29
N LYS A 116 -20.38 -10.38 -0.44
CA LYS A 116 -21.05 -9.79 0.73
C LYS A 116 -21.69 -8.44 0.42
N ASP A 117 -21.13 -7.68 -0.50
CA ASP A 117 -21.69 -6.40 -0.97
C ASP A 117 -22.00 -6.46 -2.47
N PRO A 118 -23.13 -7.06 -2.85
CA PRO A 118 -23.56 -7.13 -4.25
C PRO A 118 -23.88 -5.75 -4.85
N GLU A 119 -24.33 -4.78 -4.02
CA GLU A 119 -24.63 -3.43 -4.51
C GLU A 119 -23.35 -2.70 -4.94
N LYS A 120 -22.28 -2.86 -4.20
CA LYS A 120 -20.96 -2.33 -4.56
C LYS A 120 -20.44 -2.98 -5.83
N LEU A 121 -20.55 -4.30 -5.97
CA LEU A 121 -20.16 -5.01 -7.19
C LEU A 121 -20.90 -4.47 -8.43
N LEU A 122 -22.23 -4.33 -8.33
CA LEU A 122 -23.05 -3.77 -9.40
C LEU A 122 -22.67 -2.31 -9.74
N ARG A 123 -22.32 -1.51 -8.74
CA ARG A 123 -21.86 -0.13 -8.94
C ARG A 123 -20.55 -0.08 -9.71
N ILE A 124 -19.56 -0.88 -9.31
CA ILE A 124 -18.24 -0.93 -9.98
C ILE A 124 -18.42 -1.47 -11.41
N ALA A 125 -19.23 -2.49 -11.61
CA ALA A 125 -19.52 -3.03 -12.94
C ALA A 125 -20.10 -1.96 -13.87
N LYS A 126 -21.08 -1.18 -13.40
CA LYS A 126 -21.65 -0.05 -14.17
C LYS A 126 -20.61 1.03 -14.46
N GLU A 127 -19.78 1.40 -13.50
CA GLU A 127 -18.65 2.33 -13.72
C GLU A 127 -17.71 1.86 -14.83
N TRP A 128 -17.52 0.56 -14.92
CA TRP A 128 -16.64 -0.05 -15.92
C TRP A 128 -17.31 -0.37 -17.25
N GLY A 129 -18.61 -0.03 -17.36
CA GLY A 129 -19.41 -0.27 -18.58
C GLY A 129 -19.72 -1.74 -18.82
N VAL A 130 -19.75 -2.54 -17.75
CA VAL A 130 -20.12 -3.95 -17.81
C VAL A 130 -21.65 -4.08 -17.69
N GLU A 131 -22.26 -4.87 -18.58
CA GLU A 131 -23.69 -5.18 -18.52
C GLU A 131 -24.01 -5.99 -17.26
N THR A 132 -25.05 -5.57 -16.54
CA THR A 132 -25.42 -6.18 -15.26
C THR A 132 -26.82 -6.79 -15.26
N GLU A 133 -27.66 -6.46 -16.26
CA GLU A 133 -29.05 -6.91 -16.30
C GLU A 133 -29.13 -8.41 -16.62
N GLY A 134 -29.85 -9.14 -15.78
CA GLY A 134 -30.08 -10.58 -15.95
C GLY A 134 -28.87 -11.48 -15.62
N LYS A 135 -27.75 -10.94 -15.16
CA LYS A 135 -26.59 -11.74 -14.74
C LYS A 135 -26.74 -12.22 -13.29
N ASP A 136 -26.32 -13.44 -13.05
CA ASP A 136 -26.09 -13.94 -11.70
C ASP A 136 -24.95 -13.16 -11.05
N ILE A 137 -25.02 -12.97 -9.72
CA ILE A 137 -24.06 -12.14 -9.00
C ILE A 137 -22.65 -12.74 -8.99
N TYR A 138 -22.54 -14.07 -9.00
CA TYR A 138 -21.24 -14.75 -9.02
C TYR A 138 -20.64 -14.78 -10.43
N ASP A 139 -21.47 -14.90 -11.47
CA ASP A 139 -21.02 -14.74 -12.86
C ASP A 139 -20.48 -13.32 -13.08
N LEU A 140 -21.15 -12.31 -12.53
CA LEU A 140 -20.67 -10.94 -12.54
C LEU A 140 -19.37 -10.77 -11.75
N ALA A 141 -19.25 -11.42 -10.58
CA ALA A 141 -18.02 -11.38 -9.78
C ALA A 141 -16.83 -11.97 -10.53
N HIS A 142 -17.02 -13.09 -11.22
CA HIS A 142 -15.99 -13.70 -12.07
C HIS A 142 -15.55 -12.76 -13.20
N GLU A 143 -16.50 -12.19 -13.94
CA GLU A 143 -16.20 -11.24 -15.02
C GLU A 143 -15.45 -10.00 -14.50
N MET A 144 -15.89 -9.45 -13.37
CA MET A 144 -15.23 -8.28 -12.77
C MET A 144 -13.83 -8.60 -12.25
N ALA A 145 -13.63 -9.81 -11.71
CA ALA A 145 -12.32 -10.28 -11.28
C ALA A 145 -11.35 -10.43 -12.47
N GLU A 146 -11.80 -11.02 -13.59
CA GLU A 146 -11.01 -11.12 -14.81
C GLU A 146 -10.63 -9.74 -15.35
N LEU A 147 -11.60 -8.82 -15.44
CA LEU A 147 -11.34 -7.44 -15.86
C LEU A 147 -10.38 -6.73 -14.92
N GLY A 148 -10.49 -6.97 -13.60
CA GLY A 148 -9.55 -6.47 -12.60
C GLY A 148 -8.14 -6.97 -12.85
N LEU A 149 -7.96 -8.28 -13.04
CA LEU A 149 -6.66 -8.88 -13.36
C LEU A 149 -6.04 -8.30 -14.64
N MET A 150 -6.86 -7.99 -15.65
CA MET A 150 -6.39 -7.37 -16.91
C MET A 150 -5.90 -5.93 -16.73
N GLU A 151 -6.37 -5.20 -15.70
CA GLU A 151 -5.95 -3.81 -15.45
C GLU A 151 -4.46 -3.70 -15.04
N TYR A 152 -3.89 -4.73 -14.42
CA TYR A 152 -2.51 -4.69 -13.90
C TYR A 152 -1.45 -4.52 -14.98
N GLY A 153 -1.61 -5.19 -16.10
CA GLY A 153 -0.63 -5.21 -17.19
C GLY A 153 -1.16 -4.71 -18.53
N LYS A 154 -2.33 -4.06 -18.59
CA LYS A 154 -2.93 -3.66 -19.87
C LYS A 154 -1.97 -2.79 -20.71
N PRO A 155 -1.89 -3.05 -22.03
CA PRO A 155 -0.88 -2.40 -22.88
C PRO A 155 -1.19 -0.94 -23.20
N PHE A 156 -2.46 -0.51 -23.17
CA PHE A 156 -2.90 0.83 -23.60
C PHE A 156 -3.84 1.47 -22.59
N GLY A 157 -3.94 2.81 -22.66
CA GLY A 157 -4.84 3.62 -21.85
C GLY A 157 -4.33 3.80 -20.40
N TYR A 158 -5.20 4.36 -19.59
CA TYR A 158 -4.97 4.63 -18.16
C TYR A 158 -5.77 3.65 -17.32
N GLN A 159 -5.47 3.59 -16.02
CA GLN A 159 -6.20 2.77 -15.06
C GLN A 159 -7.67 3.20 -14.97
N ARG A 160 -8.61 2.25 -14.93
CA ARG A 160 -10.04 2.55 -14.95
C ARG A 160 -10.50 3.38 -13.74
N PHE A 161 -10.02 3.06 -12.56
CA PHE A 161 -10.37 3.84 -11.37
C PHE A 161 -9.89 5.29 -11.39
N LEU A 162 -8.97 5.65 -12.28
CA LEU A 162 -8.60 7.04 -12.50
C LEU A 162 -9.78 7.89 -12.99
N ASP A 163 -10.82 7.28 -13.53
CA ASP A 163 -12.05 7.97 -13.99
C ASP A 163 -12.88 8.54 -12.84
N ARG A 164 -12.64 8.11 -11.60
CA ARG A 164 -13.21 8.71 -10.38
C ARG A 164 -12.58 10.04 -10.01
N MET A 165 -11.42 10.36 -10.58
CA MET A 165 -10.75 11.63 -10.34
C MET A 165 -11.53 12.78 -10.99
N PRO A 166 -11.63 13.97 -10.37
CA PRO A 166 -12.20 15.14 -11.02
C PRO A 166 -11.55 15.42 -12.38
N ALA A 167 -12.37 15.67 -13.41
CA ALA A 167 -11.90 15.77 -14.79
C ALA A 167 -10.73 16.75 -14.99
N GLY A 168 -10.79 17.95 -14.39
CA GLY A 168 -9.73 18.93 -14.48
C GLY A 168 -8.41 18.52 -13.80
N GLN A 169 -8.44 17.60 -12.84
CA GLN A 169 -7.22 17.02 -12.26
C GLN A 169 -6.66 15.92 -13.17
N LYS A 170 -7.50 15.05 -13.69
CA LYS A 170 -7.12 14.01 -14.64
C LYS A 170 -6.46 14.60 -15.90
N GLU A 171 -7.05 15.67 -16.46
CA GLU A 171 -6.47 16.39 -17.61
C GLU A 171 -5.06 16.90 -17.30
N LYS A 172 -4.84 17.53 -16.15
CA LYS A 172 -3.51 17.99 -15.71
C LYS A 172 -2.50 16.85 -15.60
N LEU A 173 -2.91 15.67 -15.10
CA LEU A 173 -2.03 14.51 -15.05
C LEU A 173 -1.63 14.03 -16.44
N ILE A 174 -2.57 14.05 -17.40
CA ILE A 174 -2.33 13.66 -18.80
C ILE A 174 -1.40 14.68 -19.47
N GLU A 175 -1.69 15.97 -19.37
CA GLU A 175 -0.88 17.04 -19.95
C GLU A 175 0.57 17.02 -19.45
N ASN A 176 0.77 16.71 -18.15
CA ASN A 176 2.09 16.58 -17.57
C ASN A 176 2.71 15.19 -17.75
N GLU A 177 2.05 14.30 -18.47
CA GLU A 177 2.49 12.92 -18.73
C GLU A 177 2.77 12.10 -17.45
N ILE A 178 2.04 12.36 -16.36
CA ILE A 178 2.12 11.63 -15.10
C ILE A 178 0.86 10.82 -14.79
N ALA A 179 -0.13 10.79 -15.69
CA ALA A 179 -1.29 9.93 -15.54
C ALA A 179 -0.87 8.45 -15.58
N PRO A 180 -1.29 7.64 -14.59
CA PRO A 180 -0.84 6.26 -14.46
C PRO A 180 -1.51 5.37 -15.51
N ARG A 181 -0.72 4.54 -16.18
CA ARG A 181 -1.19 3.59 -17.21
C ARG A 181 -1.71 2.31 -16.57
N ALA A 182 -0.83 1.37 -16.33
CA ALA A 182 -1.12 0.15 -15.59
C ALA A 182 -0.01 -0.03 -14.54
N ILE A 183 -0.34 -0.51 -13.35
CA ILE A 183 0.61 -0.53 -12.23
C ILE A 183 1.87 -1.34 -12.57
N ASP A 184 1.73 -2.53 -13.16
CA ASP A 184 2.88 -3.37 -13.53
C ASP A 184 3.75 -2.71 -14.60
N ARG A 185 3.16 -1.94 -15.51
CA ARG A 185 3.92 -1.17 -16.49
C ARG A 185 4.74 -0.07 -15.85
N GLU A 186 4.16 0.61 -14.85
CA GLU A 186 4.90 1.66 -14.15
C GLU A 186 6.01 1.08 -13.28
N VAL A 187 5.78 -0.06 -12.63
CA VAL A 187 6.81 -0.79 -11.89
C VAL A 187 7.93 -1.25 -12.84
N ALA A 188 7.60 -1.90 -13.96
CA ALA A 188 8.58 -2.34 -14.95
C ALA A 188 9.38 -1.17 -15.54
N SER A 189 8.70 -0.06 -15.89
CA SER A 189 9.37 1.17 -16.38
C SER A 189 10.31 1.75 -15.33
N SER A 190 9.91 1.76 -14.07
CA SER A 190 10.71 2.27 -12.95
C SER A 190 11.97 1.42 -12.73
N LEU A 191 11.83 0.10 -12.77
CA LEU A 191 12.96 -0.82 -12.65
C LEU A 191 13.92 -0.69 -13.83
N HIS A 192 13.40 -0.55 -15.05
CA HIS A 192 14.20 -0.29 -16.24
C HIS A 192 14.98 1.03 -16.13
N MET A 193 14.30 2.13 -15.83
CA MET A 193 14.93 3.47 -15.73
C MET A 193 16.01 3.53 -14.63
N THR A 194 15.83 2.80 -13.55
CA THR A 194 16.81 2.78 -12.45
C THR A 194 18.02 1.88 -12.72
N HIS A 195 17.96 0.99 -13.72
CA HIS A 195 19.03 0.07 -13.99
C HIS A 195 20.26 0.75 -14.65
N MET A 196 21.36 0.02 -14.71
CA MET A 196 22.66 0.48 -15.18
C MET A 196 22.57 1.19 -16.53
N GLY A 197 22.99 2.47 -16.56
CA GLY A 197 23.10 3.27 -17.78
C GLY A 197 21.78 3.69 -18.45
N CYS A 198 20.61 3.32 -17.91
CA CYS A 198 19.34 3.58 -18.57
C CYS A 198 18.86 5.04 -18.43
N SER A 199 18.82 5.57 -17.21
CA SER A 199 18.51 6.99 -16.99
C SER A 199 19.36 7.57 -15.86
N SER A 200 19.81 8.82 -16.05
CA SER A 200 20.54 9.58 -15.04
C SER A 200 19.95 11.00 -14.84
N LEU A 201 18.85 11.31 -15.54
CA LEU A 201 18.18 12.61 -15.44
C LEU A 201 17.25 12.62 -14.21
N PRO A 202 17.55 13.43 -13.17
CA PRO A 202 16.77 13.46 -11.94
C PRO A 202 15.29 13.78 -12.18
N GLU A 203 15.01 14.73 -13.07
CA GLU A 203 13.65 15.16 -13.40
C GLU A 203 12.81 14.00 -13.99
N ALA A 204 13.41 13.23 -14.89
CA ALA A 204 12.75 12.08 -15.49
C ALA A 204 12.48 10.96 -14.45
N LEU A 205 13.43 10.75 -13.53
CA LEU A 205 13.29 9.78 -12.45
C LEU A 205 12.20 10.19 -11.45
N VAL A 206 12.15 11.46 -11.07
CA VAL A 206 11.10 12.00 -10.18
C VAL A 206 9.72 11.96 -10.87
N LYS A 207 9.66 12.35 -12.15
CA LYS A 207 8.41 12.26 -12.93
C LYS A 207 7.88 10.83 -12.99
N GLN A 208 8.75 9.85 -13.21
CA GLN A 208 8.36 8.44 -13.17
C GLN A 208 7.95 7.98 -11.76
N SER A 209 8.57 8.50 -10.70
CA SER A 209 8.17 8.21 -9.32
C SER A 209 6.75 8.70 -9.04
N LEU A 210 6.39 9.91 -9.49
CA LEU A 210 5.02 10.43 -9.39
C LEU A 210 4.02 9.53 -10.10
N ARG A 211 4.33 9.13 -11.35
CA ARG A 211 3.46 8.23 -12.12
C ARG A 211 3.31 6.87 -11.45
N CYS A 212 4.39 6.30 -10.94
CA CYS A 212 4.38 5.01 -10.26
C CYS A 212 3.59 5.07 -8.95
N GLY A 213 3.73 6.15 -8.15
CA GLY A 213 2.95 6.36 -6.94
C GLY A 213 1.45 6.57 -7.20
N LEU A 214 1.10 7.27 -8.30
CA LEU A 214 -0.29 7.39 -8.73
C LEU A 214 -0.84 6.04 -9.21
N ALA A 215 -0.02 5.22 -9.88
CA ALA A 215 -0.40 3.87 -10.28
C ALA A 215 -0.65 2.97 -9.07
N ASP A 216 0.14 3.12 -8.03
CA ASP A 216 -0.06 2.44 -6.75
C ASP A 216 -1.44 2.75 -6.16
N GLY A 217 -1.76 4.03 -5.97
CA GLY A 217 -3.04 4.45 -5.39
C GLY A 217 -4.25 4.05 -6.23
N TRP A 218 -4.26 4.40 -7.53
CA TRP A 218 -5.40 4.19 -8.43
C TRP A 218 -5.50 2.77 -9.00
N GLY A 219 -4.44 2.00 -9.03
CA GLY A 219 -4.41 0.65 -9.61
C GLY A 219 -4.33 -0.44 -8.56
N GLY A 220 -3.32 -0.42 -7.71
CA GLY A 220 -3.11 -1.47 -6.72
C GLY A 220 -4.00 -1.32 -5.50
N SER A 221 -3.84 -0.22 -4.78
CA SER A 221 -4.52 0.04 -3.52
C SER A 221 -6.04 0.13 -3.68
N MET A 222 -6.53 0.91 -4.65
CA MET A 222 -7.97 1.04 -4.87
C MET A 222 -8.60 -0.27 -5.37
N MET A 223 -7.93 -1.03 -6.23
CA MET A 223 -8.42 -2.34 -6.67
C MET A 223 -8.57 -3.29 -5.47
N GLY A 224 -7.55 -3.39 -4.64
CA GLY A 224 -7.58 -4.22 -3.43
C GLY A 224 -8.73 -3.82 -2.51
N THR A 225 -8.87 -2.53 -2.19
CA THR A 225 -9.91 -2.03 -1.28
C THR A 225 -11.32 -2.24 -1.83
N GLU A 226 -11.57 -1.87 -3.08
CA GLU A 226 -12.91 -1.97 -3.68
C GLU A 226 -13.40 -3.42 -3.77
N PHE A 227 -12.53 -4.34 -4.14
CA PHE A 227 -12.91 -5.76 -4.24
C PHE A 227 -12.87 -6.49 -2.90
N SER A 228 -12.07 -6.04 -1.92
CA SER A 228 -12.18 -6.51 -0.54
C SER A 228 -13.56 -6.19 0.04
N ASP A 229 -14.05 -4.97 -0.17
CA ASP A 229 -15.39 -4.59 0.28
C ASP A 229 -16.49 -5.44 -0.37
N VAL A 230 -16.33 -5.80 -1.64
CA VAL A 230 -17.27 -6.73 -2.32
C VAL A 230 -17.26 -8.10 -1.64
N LEU A 231 -16.09 -8.62 -1.28
CA LEU A 231 -15.91 -9.95 -0.69
C LEU A 231 -16.32 -9.99 0.78
N PHE A 232 -15.95 -8.99 1.56
CA PHE A 232 -16.06 -9.03 3.02
C PHE A 232 -17.17 -8.11 3.58
N GLY A 233 -17.71 -7.24 2.76
CA GLY A 233 -18.68 -6.22 3.11
C GLY A 233 -18.05 -4.84 3.23
N THR A 234 -18.77 -3.81 2.77
CA THR A 234 -18.32 -2.42 2.94
C THR A 234 -18.54 -1.98 4.38
N PRO A 235 -17.50 -1.57 5.12
CA PRO A 235 -17.65 -1.07 6.48
C PRO A 235 -18.56 0.14 6.53
N LYS A 236 -19.37 0.23 7.56
CA LYS A 236 -20.24 1.38 7.80
C LYS A 236 -19.60 2.30 8.83
N PRO A 237 -19.78 3.62 8.73
CA PRO A 237 -19.41 4.52 9.80
C PRO A 237 -20.12 4.10 11.10
N ILE A 238 -19.35 3.87 12.14
CA ILE A 238 -19.83 3.53 13.48
C ILE A 238 -19.31 4.54 14.47
N ASP A 239 -20.01 4.71 15.60
CA ASP A 239 -19.48 5.45 16.72
C ASP A 239 -18.31 4.66 17.31
N THR A 240 -17.14 5.30 17.37
CA THR A 240 -15.93 4.68 17.92
C THR A 240 -15.40 5.50 19.06
N GLU A 241 -14.92 4.84 20.10
CA GLU A 241 -14.10 5.47 21.14
C GLU A 241 -12.63 5.18 20.85
N ALA A 242 -11.85 6.23 20.60
CA ALA A 242 -10.41 6.13 20.57
C ALA A 242 -9.91 6.05 22.02
N ASN A 243 -9.97 4.87 22.61
CA ASN A 243 -9.56 4.65 23.99
C ASN A 243 -8.33 3.74 24.07
N LEU A 244 -7.18 4.33 24.41
CA LEU A 244 -5.96 3.59 24.70
C LEU A 244 -6.02 2.88 26.08
N GLY A 245 -7.10 3.07 26.85
CA GLY A 245 -7.37 2.34 28.10
C GLY A 245 -7.83 0.90 27.89
N VAL A 246 -7.81 0.40 26.65
CA VAL A 246 -8.13 -1.01 26.34
C VAL A 246 -7.12 -2.02 26.87
N MET A 247 -5.91 -1.58 27.24
CA MET A 247 -4.88 -2.46 27.78
C MET A 247 -5.16 -2.76 29.25
N VAL A 248 -6.01 -3.74 29.49
CA VAL A 248 -6.32 -4.24 30.84
C VAL A 248 -5.47 -5.47 31.12
N GLU A 249 -4.69 -5.45 32.21
CA GLU A 249 -3.67 -6.45 32.50
C GLU A 249 -4.25 -7.87 32.63
N GLU A 250 -5.47 -7.99 33.18
CA GLU A 250 -6.14 -9.28 33.39
C GLU A 250 -6.85 -9.81 32.15
N ASN A 251 -6.88 -9.06 31.04
CA ASN A 251 -7.58 -9.43 29.82
C ASN A 251 -6.63 -9.85 28.72
N VAL A 252 -7.12 -10.68 27.79
CA VAL A 252 -6.47 -10.85 26.49
C VAL A 252 -6.77 -9.63 25.65
N ASN A 253 -5.74 -8.82 25.43
CA ASN A 253 -5.87 -7.59 24.65
C ASN A 253 -5.52 -7.85 23.18
N ILE A 254 -6.45 -7.58 22.29
CA ILE A 254 -6.28 -7.73 20.85
C ILE A 254 -6.18 -6.33 20.24
N VAL A 255 -5.03 -6.02 19.65
CA VAL A 255 -4.81 -4.75 18.94
C VAL A 255 -4.83 -5.03 17.44
N VAL A 256 -5.86 -4.54 16.77
CA VAL A 256 -5.96 -4.62 15.31
C VAL A 256 -5.35 -3.36 14.72
N HIS A 257 -4.34 -3.53 13.88
CA HIS A 257 -3.68 -2.43 13.19
C HIS A 257 -3.58 -2.73 11.70
N GLY A 258 -4.06 -1.80 10.89
CA GLY A 258 -4.05 -1.93 9.44
C GLY A 258 -4.83 -0.81 8.78
N HIS A 259 -4.95 -0.87 7.46
CA HIS A 259 -5.69 0.11 6.66
C HIS A 259 -6.79 -0.54 5.80
N ASP A 260 -7.12 -1.79 6.06
CA ASP A 260 -8.28 -2.47 5.49
C ASP A 260 -9.37 -2.55 6.56
N PRO A 261 -10.39 -1.67 6.52
CA PRO A 261 -11.44 -1.61 7.53
C PRO A 261 -12.28 -2.89 7.59
N SER A 262 -12.54 -3.52 6.44
CA SER A 262 -13.35 -4.75 6.38
C SER A 262 -12.70 -5.90 7.13
N LEU A 263 -11.39 -6.10 6.94
CA LEU A 263 -10.63 -7.12 7.67
C LEU A 263 -10.55 -6.80 9.16
N SER A 264 -10.37 -5.53 9.51
CA SER A 264 -10.33 -5.09 10.91
C SER A 264 -11.66 -5.37 11.62
N GLU A 265 -12.80 -5.09 10.98
CA GLU A 265 -14.13 -5.37 11.50
C GLU A 265 -14.36 -6.87 11.69
N MET A 266 -14.00 -7.69 10.69
CA MET A 266 -14.10 -9.15 10.79
C MET A 266 -13.28 -9.74 11.94
N ILE A 267 -12.07 -9.22 12.16
CA ILE A 267 -11.21 -9.67 13.28
C ILE A 267 -11.88 -9.33 14.62
N CYS A 268 -12.45 -8.12 14.75
CA CYS A 268 -13.17 -7.70 15.96
C CYS A 268 -14.41 -8.58 16.21
N GLU A 269 -15.22 -8.83 15.18
CA GLU A 269 -16.38 -9.71 15.27
C GLU A 269 -16.00 -11.13 15.69
N TYR A 270 -14.93 -11.69 15.09
CA TYR A 270 -14.46 -13.01 15.45
C TYR A 270 -13.91 -13.06 16.88
N ALA A 271 -13.18 -12.04 17.31
CA ALA A 271 -12.67 -11.93 18.67
C ALA A 271 -13.79 -11.89 19.71
N ASP A 272 -14.93 -11.26 19.41
CA ASP A 272 -16.13 -11.21 20.27
C ASP A 272 -17.00 -12.49 20.17
N SER A 273 -16.61 -13.46 19.38
CA SER A 273 -17.33 -14.72 19.27
C SER A 273 -17.23 -15.54 20.57
N LYS A 274 -18.30 -16.30 20.85
CA LYS A 274 -18.32 -17.16 22.04
C LYS A 274 -17.14 -18.14 22.06
N GLU A 275 -16.75 -18.68 20.92
CA GLU A 275 -15.63 -19.60 20.77
C GLU A 275 -14.32 -18.97 21.24
N MET A 276 -14.02 -17.75 20.79
CA MET A 276 -12.80 -17.04 21.16
C MET A 276 -12.79 -16.57 22.60
N ILE A 277 -13.95 -16.15 23.12
CA ILE A 277 -14.10 -15.78 24.53
C ILE A 277 -13.88 -17.00 25.44
N ASP A 278 -14.43 -18.15 25.10
CA ASP A 278 -14.25 -19.40 25.84
C ASP A 278 -12.79 -19.88 25.77
N TYR A 279 -12.14 -19.77 24.61
CA TYR A 279 -10.70 -20.05 24.45
C TYR A 279 -9.82 -19.15 25.29
N ALA A 280 -10.09 -17.85 25.33
CA ALA A 280 -9.34 -16.90 26.13
C ALA A 280 -9.46 -17.13 27.65
N LYS A 281 -10.52 -17.78 28.11
CA LYS A 281 -10.77 -18.13 29.51
C LYS A 281 -10.17 -19.47 29.95
N SER A 282 -9.75 -20.32 29.01
CA SER A 282 -9.15 -21.63 29.26
C SER A 282 -7.64 -21.55 29.49
#